data_0c6f966950415f1e4167e997a3ac8b61
#
_entry.id   0c6f966950415f1e4167e997a3ac8b61
#
_cell.length_a   1.000
_cell.length_b   1.000
_cell.length_c   1.000
_cell.angle_alpha   90.00
_cell.angle_beta   90.00
_cell.angle_gamma   90.00
#
_symmetry.space_group_name_H-M   'P 1'
#
loop_
_entity.id
_entity.type
_entity.pdbx_description
1 polymer ?
#
loop_
_entity_poly.entity_id
_entity_poly.type
_entity_poly.pdbx_seq_one_letter_code
_entity_poly.pdbx_strand_id
1 'polypeptide(L)'
;MPSEKDPLDIDVMIVDEASMIDLRLAQRLLKVIDPKRTRLILLGDKFQLSAVGPGSVLADLTTEDGALANNMAELTISHRFTSDSNVGRLAQAIKSATSSFNGEDFINQFRKAEDGKDKVSIRLYRAGYVDPSLINWIRPHIKSYLQALDDYLRDLENLIPDEKLLKKLWDEAERFRVLAAQREGANGVTAINRLMESIVREHVGVEENSLFYPGRLVIIRKNTPVLDVYNGDVGIVIPQADDPTRYDLYIGDRHKRIPVGLLPEHDTAFAMTIHQSQGSQFEHVAVLLPVADDNPLCCRELFYTGVTRAQKEAAVFGTFKSIEASVLRTTERASGLADRLRGQ
;
A
#
# COMPACT_ATOMS: atom_id res chain seq x y z
N MET A 1 4.55 13.59 29.30
CA MET A 1 3.75 13.04 28.19
C MET A 1 2.27 13.31 28.52
N PRO A 2 1.46 13.74 27.55
CA PRO A 2 0.03 13.98 27.78
C PRO A 2 -0.65 12.75 28.39
N SER A 3 -1.62 12.97 29.27
CA SER A 3 -2.32 11.94 30.01
C SER A 3 -3.72 12.42 30.37
N GLU A 4 -4.55 11.55 30.96
CA GLU A 4 -5.89 11.92 31.43
C GLU A 4 -5.87 13.05 32.47
N LYS A 5 -4.77 13.18 33.24
CA LYS A 5 -4.57 14.26 34.24
C LYS A 5 -3.95 15.53 33.64
N ASP A 6 -3.34 15.42 32.50
CA ASP A 6 -2.68 16.50 31.76
C ASP A 6 -2.94 16.30 30.27
N PRO A 7 -4.18 16.57 29.80
CA PRO A 7 -4.58 16.37 28.42
C PRO A 7 -3.89 17.36 27.48
N LEU A 8 -3.94 17.07 26.19
CA LEU A 8 -3.46 17.98 25.15
C LEU A 8 -4.28 19.28 25.17
N ASP A 9 -3.60 20.42 25.14
CA ASP A 9 -4.21 21.75 25.07
C ASP A 9 -4.60 22.10 23.62
N ILE A 10 -5.64 21.43 23.10
CA ILE A 10 -6.15 21.58 21.74
C ILE A 10 -7.66 21.62 21.70
N ASP A 11 -8.23 22.36 20.75
CA ASP A 11 -9.68 22.47 20.57
C ASP A 11 -10.23 21.42 19.60
N VAL A 12 -9.42 21.02 18.61
CA VAL A 12 -9.78 20.02 17.61
C VAL A 12 -8.62 19.05 17.37
N MET A 13 -8.93 17.76 17.37
CA MET A 13 -8.02 16.70 16.95
C MET A 13 -8.62 16.01 15.72
N ILE A 14 -7.88 16.04 14.62
CA ILE A 14 -8.24 15.32 13.39
C ILE A 14 -7.30 14.13 13.25
N VAL A 15 -7.87 12.94 13.08
CA VAL A 15 -7.13 11.71 12.87
C VAL A 15 -7.48 11.16 11.50
N ASP A 16 -6.54 11.20 10.60
CA ASP A 16 -6.66 10.60 9.26
C ASP A 16 -6.30 9.11 9.28
N GLU A 17 -6.73 8.37 8.24
CA GLU A 17 -6.57 6.90 8.14
C GLU A 17 -7.04 6.16 9.41
N ALA A 18 -8.16 6.59 9.99
CA ALA A 18 -8.68 6.06 11.25
C ALA A 18 -9.09 4.57 11.17
N SER A 19 -9.22 3.98 9.99
CA SER A 19 -9.34 2.53 9.79
C SER A 19 -8.16 1.76 10.38
N MET A 20 -6.98 2.38 10.49
CA MET A 20 -5.76 1.80 11.04
C MET A 20 -5.64 1.93 12.57
N ILE A 21 -6.63 2.48 13.26
CA ILE A 21 -6.64 2.61 14.72
C ILE A 21 -7.17 1.31 15.33
N ASP A 22 -6.32 0.64 16.13
CA ASP A 22 -6.76 -0.46 16.99
C ASP A 22 -7.37 0.01 18.31
N LEU A 23 -7.98 -0.88 19.08
CA LEU A 23 -8.59 -0.55 20.37
C LEU A 23 -7.60 0.07 21.39
N ARG A 24 -6.33 -0.37 21.37
CA ARG A 24 -5.32 0.15 22.30
C ARG A 24 -4.92 1.58 21.96
N LEU A 25 -4.74 1.84 20.67
CA LEU A 25 -4.42 3.19 20.20
C LEU A 25 -5.61 4.13 20.41
N ALA A 26 -6.84 3.68 20.11
CA ALA A 26 -8.07 4.44 20.38
C ALA A 26 -8.19 4.80 21.89
N GLN A 27 -7.95 3.83 22.77
CA GLN A 27 -7.96 4.08 24.21
C GLN A 27 -6.91 5.13 24.63
N ARG A 28 -5.69 5.04 24.09
CA ARG A 28 -4.64 6.02 24.38
C ARG A 28 -5.01 7.41 23.87
N LEU A 29 -5.55 7.49 22.66
CA LEU A 29 -6.00 8.74 22.05
C LEU A 29 -7.08 9.42 22.91
N LEU A 30 -8.09 8.66 23.35
CA LEU A 30 -9.16 9.18 24.19
C LEU A 30 -8.68 9.64 25.58
N LYS A 31 -7.60 9.05 26.12
CA LYS A 31 -7.02 9.45 27.42
C LYS A 31 -6.23 10.76 27.38
N VAL A 32 -5.83 11.22 26.23
CA VAL A 32 -5.00 12.44 26.09
C VAL A 32 -5.78 13.65 25.63
N ILE A 33 -7.08 13.53 25.37
CA ILE A 33 -7.97 14.62 24.99
C ILE A 33 -8.90 14.99 26.15
N ASP A 34 -9.25 16.28 26.28
CA ASP A 34 -10.31 16.74 27.18
C ASP A 34 -11.65 16.61 26.45
N PRO A 35 -12.58 15.70 26.89
CA PRO A 35 -13.85 15.49 26.20
C PRO A 35 -14.81 16.70 26.31
N LYS A 36 -14.54 17.64 27.20
CA LYS A 36 -15.33 18.87 27.35
C LYS A 36 -14.90 19.99 26.42
N ARG A 37 -13.65 19.94 25.96
CA ARG A 37 -13.02 20.98 25.14
C ARG A 37 -12.70 20.50 23.75
N THR A 38 -12.08 19.33 23.63
CA THR A 38 -11.52 18.85 22.37
C THR A 38 -12.57 18.12 21.53
N ARG A 39 -12.79 18.59 20.31
CA ARG A 39 -13.57 17.87 19.30
C ARG A 39 -12.69 16.87 18.58
N LEU A 40 -13.04 15.58 18.64
CA LEU A 40 -12.36 14.52 17.89
C LEU A 40 -13.07 14.29 16.54
N ILE A 41 -12.31 14.33 15.44
CA ILE A 41 -12.78 14.03 14.09
C ILE A 41 -11.95 12.85 13.58
N LEU A 42 -12.61 11.75 13.22
CA LEU A 42 -11.99 10.57 12.62
C LEU A 42 -12.29 10.56 11.12
N LEU A 43 -11.26 10.55 10.29
CA LEU A 43 -11.35 10.42 8.84
C LEU A 43 -10.84 9.03 8.46
N GLY A 44 -11.56 8.30 7.61
CA GLY A 44 -11.13 6.97 7.18
C GLY A 44 -12.19 6.27 6.36
N ASP A 45 -11.84 5.12 5.83
CA ASP A 45 -12.71 4.29 5.02
C ASP A 45 -12.97 2.95 5.73
N LYS A 46 -14.21 2.73 6.16
CA LYS A 46 -14.63 1.51 6.89
C LYS A 46 -14.48 0.23 6.07
N PHE A 47 -14.37 0.34 4.75
CA PHE A 47 -14.21 -0.79 3.83
C PHE A 47 -12.75 -1.15 3.57
N GLN A 48 -11.81 -0.27 3.96
CA GLN A 48 -10.39 -0.58 3.91
C GLN A 48 -9.99 -1.53 5.03
N LEU A 49 -8.82 -2.10 4.87
CA LEU A 49 -8.24 -3.03 5.83
C LEU A 49 -8.04 -2.35 7.18
N SER A 50 -8.59 -2.95 8.22
CA SER A 50 -8.42 -2.47 9.60
C SER A 50 -7.00 -2.72 10.12
N ALA A 51 -6.64 -2.05 11.23
CA ALA A 51 -5.37 -2.27 11.94
C ALA A 51 -5.07 -3.76 12.18
N VAL A 52 -3.79 -4.12 12.26
CA VAL A 52 -3.37 -5.50 12.61
C VAL A 52 -3.74 -5.83 14.06
N GLY A 53 -3.83 -4.82 14.93
CA GLY A 53 -4.25 -4.97 16.33
C GLY A 53 -5.73 -5.35 16.49
N PRO A 54 -6.17 -5.66 17.73
CA PRO A 54 -7.54 -6.09 18.00
C PRO A 54 -8.57 -4.98 17.75
N GLY A 55 -9.70 -5.37 17.16
CA GLY A 55 -10.87 -4.52 16.90
C GLY A 55 -10.83 -3.79 15.56
N SER A 56 -11.99 -3.32 15.13
CA SER A 56 -12.20 -2.51 13.93
C SER A 56 -12.89 -1.20 14.36
N VAL A 57 -12.18 -0.36 15.11
CA VAL A 57 -12.75 0.77 15.82
C VAL A 57 -13.60 1.66 14.92
N LEU A 58 -13.09 2.07 13.75
CA LEU A 58 -13.86 2.91 12.84
C LEU A 58 -15.11 2.21 12.33
N ALA A 59 -15.01 0.94 11.93
CA ALA A 59 -16.17 0.18 11.44
C ALA A 59 -17.21 -0.03 12.53
N ASP A 60 -16.78 -0.35 13.77
CA ASP A 60 -17.69 -0.50 14.93
C ASP A 60 -18.40 0.80 15.31
N LEU A 61 -17.72 1.95 15.19
CA LEU A 61 -18.29 3.28 15.45
C LEU A 61 -19.26 3.74 14.36
N THR A 62 -19.09 3.27 13.11
CA THR A 62 -19.85 3.73 11.93
C THR A 62 -20.91 2.72 11.47
N THR A 63 -21.42 1.88 12.36
CA THR A 63 -22.59 1.04 12.08
C THR A 63 -23.85 1.92 11.90
N GLU A 64 -24.70 1.57 10.93
CA GLU A 64 -25.87 2.41 10.56
C GLU A 64 -26.85 2.64 11.72
N ASP A 65 -27.00 1.64 12.59
CA ASP A 65 -27.83 1.66 13.80
C ASP A 65 -26.99 1.85 15.08
N GLY A 66 -25.75 2.32 14.94
CA GLY A 66 -24.83 2.54 16.05
C GLY A 66 -25.11 3.82 16.83
N ALA A 67 -24.58 3.90 18.05
CA ALA A 67 -24.73 5.05 18.94
C ALA A 67 -24.22 6.38 18.34
N LEU A 68 -23.37 6.35 17.33
CA LEU A 68 -22.79 7.52 16.65
C LEU A 68 -23.37 7.77 15.25
N ALA A 69 -24.45 7.09 14.84
CA ALA A 69 -25.04 7.26 13.51
C ALA A 69 -25.34 8.73 13.15
N ASN A 70 -25.79 9.54 14.10
CA ASN A 70 -26.06 10.96 13.91
C ASN A 70 -24.79 11.85 13.87
N ASN A 71 -23.63 11.30 14.19
CA ASN A 71 -22.34 12.01 14.20
C ASN A 71 -21.44 11.57 13.03
N MET A 72 -21.99 10.84 12.08
CA MET A 72 -21.30 10.32 10.92
C MET A 72 -21.73 11.05 9.65
N ALA A 73 -20.74 11.33 8.77
CA ALA A 73 -20.99 11.79 7.41
C ALA A 73 -20.24 10.88 6.44
N GLU A 74 -20.94 10.28 5.50
CA GLU A 74 -20.33 9.47 4.44
C GLU A 74 -20.07 10.34 3.20
N LEU A 75 -18.80 10.43 2.78
CA LEU A 75 -18.42 11.09 1.54
C LEU A 75 -18.60 10.10 0.39
N THR A 76 -19.57 10.36 -0.47
CA THR A 76 -19.95 9.48 -1.59
C THR A 76 -19.28 9.83 -2.91
N ILE A 77 -18.78 11.07 -3.05
CA ILE A 77 -18.13 11.53 -4.27
C ILE A 77 -16.63 11.28 -4.16
N SER A 78 -16.12 10.41 -5.01
CA SER A 78 -14.68 10.19 -5.14
C SER A 78 -14.09 11.16 -6.15
N HIS A 79 -13.10 11.96 -5.76
CA HIS A 79 -12.30 12.75 -6.69
C HIS A 79 -11.17 11.94 -7.33
N ARG A 80 -10.85 10.78 -6.75
CA ARG A 80 -9.84 9.84 -7.27
C ARG A 80 -10.39 8.99 -8.41
N PHE A 81 -11.63 8.49 -8.23
CA PHE A 81 -12.31 7.65 -9.19
C PHE A 81 -13.62 8.31 -9.59
N THR A 82 -13.75 8.64 -10.88
CA THR A 82 -15.05 9.05 -11.44
C THR A 82 -15.95 7.82 -11.57
N SER A 83 -17.27 8.00 -11.70
CA SER A 83 -18.21 6.91 -11.97
C SER A 83 -17.85 6.08 -13.21
N ASP A 84 -17.10 6.67 -14.14
CA ASP A 84 -16.68 6.05 -15.40
C ASP A 84 -15.30 5.38 -15.31
N SER A 85 -14.65 5.44 -14.14
CA SER A 85 -13.35 4.80 -13.89
C SER A 85 -13.53 3.29 -13.74
N ASN A 86 -12.72 2.51 -14.47
CA ASN A 86 -12.70 1.05 -14.35
C ASN A 86 -12.23 0.60 -12.96
N VAL A 87 -11.23 1.29 -12.38
CA VAL A 87 -10.76 1.03 -11.02
C VAL A 87 -11.86 1.34 -10.01
N GLY A 88 -12.59 2.44 -10.19
CA GLY A 88 -13.76 2.78 -9.38
C GLY A 88 -14.88 1.75 -9.48
N ARG A 89 -15.20 1.28 -10.70
CA ARG A 89 -16.20 0.22 -10.93
C ARG A 89 -15.79 -1.10 -10.27
N LEU A 90 -14.52 -1.48 -10.38
CA LEU A 90 -14.01 -2.68 -9.69
C LEU A 90 -14.10 -2.54 -8.16
N ALA A 91 -13.65 -1.42 -7.61
CA ALA A 91 -13.73 -1.15 -6.18
C ALA A 91 -15.18 -1.18 -5.67
N GLN A 92 -16.12 -0.59 -6.42
CA GLN A 92 -17.53 -0.62 -6.08
C GLN A 92 -18.12 -2.05 -6.18
N ALA A 93 -17.75 -2.82 -7.21
CA ALA A 93 -18.20 -4.20 -7.35
C ALA A 93 -17.71 -5.10 -6.19
N ILE A 94 -16.49 -4.89 -5.72
CA ILE A 94 -15.96 -5.57 -4.53
C ILE A 94 -16.75 -5.16 -3.28
N LYS A 95 -16.99 -3.85 -3.09
CA LYS A 95 -17.67 -3.29 -1.91
C LYS A 95 -19.12 -3.76 -1.80
N SER A 96 -19.84 -3.79 -2.92
CA SER A 96 -21.30 -4.06 -2.96
C SER A 96 -21.66 -5.53 -3.15
N ALA A 97 -20.71 -6.45 -3.21
CA ALA A 97 -20.98 -7.86 -3.41
C ALA A 97 -21.82 -8.45 -2.27
N THR A 98 -22.84 -9.22 -2.65
CA THR A 98 -23.80 -9.89 -1.76
C THR A 98 -23.74 -11.40 -1.94
N SER A 99 -24.61 -12.14 -1.25
CA SER A 99 -24.73 -13.59 -1.39
C SER A 99 -25.13 -14.07 -2.79
N SER A 100 -25.64 -13.17 -3.63
CA SER A 100 -25.97 -13.45 -5.06
C SER A 100 -24.79 -13.20 -6.01
N PHE A 101 -23.58 -12.97 -5.49
CA PHE A 101 -22.38 -12.73 -6.29
C PHE A 101 -22.07 -13.92 -7.21
N ASN A 102 -21.79 -13.61 -8.47
CA ASN A 102 -21.32 -14.56 -9.46
C ASN A 102 -19.85 -14.26 -9.81
N GLY A 103 -18.95 -15.15 -9.39
CA GLY A 103 -17.51 -14.98 -9.61
C GLY A 103 -17.11 -15.01 -11.09
N GLU A 104 -17.83 -15.80 -11.94
CA GLU A 104 -17.53 -15.88 -13.36
C GLU A 104 -17.92 -14.57 -14.09
N ASP A 105 -19.08 -14.04 -13.81
CA ASP A 105 -19.54 -12.76 -14.39
C ASP A 105 -18.61 -11.62 -13.94
N PHE A 106 -18.23 -11.59 -12.66
CA PHE A 106 -17.31 -10.59 -12.14
C PHE A 106 -15.95 -10.65 -12.84
N ILE A 107 -15.36 -11.85 -12.96
CA ILE A 107 -14.07 -12.01 -13.62
C ILE A 107 -14.17 -11.65 -15.11
N ASN A 108 -15.24 -12.05 -15.79
CA ASN A 108 -15.43 -11.72 -17.20
C ASN A 108 -15.60 -10.22 -17.42
N GLN A 109 -16.34 -9.53 -16.57
CA GLN A 109 -16.53 -8.07 -16.61
C GLN A 109 -15.20 -7.32 -16.52
N PHE A 110 -14.27 -7.79 -15.66
CA PHE A 110 -13.00 -7.11 -15.41
C PHE A 110 -11.78 -7.84 -15.99
N ARG A 111 -12.00 -8.86 -16.84
CA ARG A 111 -10.89 -9.60 -17.48
C ARG A 111 -9.97 -8.67 -18.27
N LYS A 112 -10.55 -7.71 -18.98
CA LYS A 112 -9.85 -6.65 -19.69
C LYS A 112 -10.81 -5.47 -19.88
N ALA A 113 -10.78 -4.51 -18.96
CA ALA A 113 -11.56 -3.29 -19.05
C ALA A 113 -10.61 -2.11 -19.33
N GLU A 114 -10.57 -1.68 -20.59
CA GLU A 114 -9.67 -0.61 -21.10
C GLU A 114 -10.45 0.56 -21.71
N ASP A 115 -11.77 0.58 -21.58
CA ASP A 115 -12.66 1.63 -22.06
C ASP A 115 -12.69 2.78 -21.05
N GLY A 116 -11.87 3.78 -21.21
CA GLY A 116 -11.84 4.93 -20.33
C GLY A 116 -10.44 5.47 -20.04
N LYS A 117 -10.31 6.25 -18.95
CA LYS A 117 -9.06 6.91 -18.55
C LYS A 117 -8.09 5.98 -17.80
N ASP A 118 -8.58 4.85 -17.33
CA ASP A 118 -7.85 3.89 -16.53
C ASP A 118 -8.11 2.45 -16.98
N LYS A 119 -7.27 1.53 -16.51
CA LYS A 119 -7.31 0.13 -16.93
C LYS A 119 -7.50 -0.79 -15.75
N VAL A 120 -8.31 -1.82 -15.95
CA VAL A 120 -8.43 -2.95 -15.02
C VAL A 120 -8.22 -4.25 -15.79
N SER A 121 -7.48 -5.18 -15.20
CA SER A 121 -7.39 -6.55 -15.72
C SER A 121 -7.40 -7.55 -14.58
N ILE A 122 -8.21 -8.60 -14.71
CA ILE A 122 -8.16 -9.78 -13.85
C ILE A 122 -7.50 -10.92 -14.61
N ARG A 123 -6.46 -11.48 -14.03
CA ARG A 123 -5.66 -12.57 -14.62
C ARG A 123 -5.65 -13.76 -13.67
N LEU A 124 -6.12 -14.90 -14.19
CA LEU A 124 -6.08 -16.14 -13.44
C LEU A 124 -4.70 -16.77 -13.56
N TYR A 125 -4.07 -17.05 -12.42
CA TYR A 125 -2.77 -17.70 -12.39
C TYR A 125 -2.82 -19.12 -11.81
N ARG A 126 -1.79 -19.91 -12.10
CA ARG A 126 -1.59 -21.26 -11.55
C ARG A 126 -0.68 -21.21 -10.32
N ALA A 127 -0.92 -22.14 -9.40
CA ALA A 127 -0.10 -22.26 -8.19
C ALA A 127 1.33 -22.73 -8.48
N GLY A 128 2.27 -22.32 -7.63
CA GLY A 128 3.58 -22.97 -7.50
C GLY A 128 4.77 -22.20 -8.08
N TYR A 129 4.56 -21.14 -8.88
CA TYR A 129 5.64 -20.31 -9.45
C TYR A 129 5.15 -18.89 -9.72
N VAL A 130 6.08 -17.96 -9.95
CA VAL A 130 5.73 -16.60 -10.38
C VAL A 130 5.12 -16.66 -11.78
N ASP A 131 3.87 -16.20 -11.90
CA ASP A 131 3.12 -16.33 -13.14
C ASP A 131 3.73 -15.49 -14.27
N PRO A 132 3.93 -16.05 -15.50
CA PRO A 132 4.47 -15.31 -16.63
C PRO A 132 3.65 -14.06 -17.00
N SER A 133 2.34 -14.07 -16.75
CA SER A 133 1.49 -12.90 -17.00
C SER A 133 1.82 -11.72 -16.09
N LEU A 134 2.26 -11.99 -14.84
CA LEU A 134 2.78 -10.97 -13.95
C LEU A 134 4.12 -10.42 -14.44
N ILE A 135 5.02 -11.28 -14.88
CA ILE A 135 6.30 -10.85 -15.48
C ILE A 135 6.05 -9.97 -16.72
N ASN A 136 5.10 -10.35 -17.57
CA ASN A 136 4.72 -9.55 -18.73
C ASN A 136 4.10 -8.20 -18.34
N TRP A 137 3.41 -8.12 -17.23
CA TRP A 137 2.88 -6.86 -16.70
C TRP A 137 4.00 -5.99 -16.10
N ILE A 138 4.93 -6.57 -15.35
CA ILE A 138 6.06 -5.85 -14.74
C ILE A 138 7.01 -5.26 -15.82
N ARG A 139 7.26 -6.00 -16.89
CA ARG A 139 8.29 -5.69 -17.90
C ARG A 139 8.26 -4.24 -18.44
N PRO A 140 7.12 -3.67 -18.89
CA PRO A 140 7.10 -2.29 -19.38
C PRO A 140 7.40 -1.26 -18.27
N HIS A 141 6.94 -1.48 -17.06
CA HIS A 141 7.14 -0.57 -15.93
C HIS A 141 8.60 -0.58 -15.47
N ILE A 142 9.19 -1.77 -15.28
CA ILE A 142 10.61 -1.86 -14.89
C ILE A 142 11.53 -1.30 -15.98
N LYS A 143 11.18 -1.44 -17.26
CA LYS A 143 11.96 -0.86 -18.36
C LYS A 143 12.04 0.66 -18.26
N SER A 144 10.92 1.35 -17.99
CA SER A 144 10.91 2.81 -17.82
C SER A 144 11.75 3.23 -16.61
N TYR A 145 11.65 2.50 -15.51
CA TYR A 145 12.47 2.72 -14.33
C TYR A 145 13.96 2.56 -14.61
N LEU A 146 14.37 1.46 -15.27
CA LEU A 146 15.77 1.21 -15.62
C LEU A 146 16.32 2.27 -16.58
N GLN A 147 15.52 2.75 -17.54
CA GLN A 147 15.91 3.84 -18.42
C GLN A 147 16.16 5.14 -17.64
N ALA A 148 15.32 5.47 -16.67
CA ALA A 148 15.52 6.64 -15.82
C ALA A 148 16.76 6.48 -14.92
N LEU A 149 17.05 5.25 -14.46
CA LEU A 149 18.26 4.93 -13.72
C LEU A 149 19.50 5.13 -14.59
N ASP A 150 19.52 4.63 -15.83
CA ASP A 150 20.63 4.83 -16.78
C ASP A 150 20.87 6.31 -17.06
N ASP A 151 19.79 7.10 -17.26
CA ASP A 151 19.89 8.53 -17.51
C ASP A 151 20.55 9.23 -16.31
N TYR A 152 20.14 8.87 -15.08
CA TYR A 152 20.72 9.40 -13.86
C TYR A 152 22.18 8.97 -13.66
N LEU A 153 22.51 7.68 -13.82
CA LEU A 153 23.87 7.17 -13.62
C LEU A 153 24.86 7.78 -14.62
N ARG A 154 24.45 8.00 -15.86
CA ARG A 154 25.27 8.67 -16.87
C ARG A 154 25.56 10.13 -16.52
N ASP A 155 24.58 10.81 -15.89
CA ASP A 155 24.73 12.21 -15.48
C ASP A 155 25.65 12.38 -14.27
N LEU A 156 25.83 11.35 -13.45
CA LEU A 156 26.80 11.36 -12.33
C LEU A 156 28.25 11.56 -12.77
N GLU A 157 28.59 11.34 -14.05
CA GLU A 157 29.89 11.67 -14.61
C GLU A 157 30.11 13.19 -14.73
N ASN A 158 29.05 13.98 -14.64
CA ASN A 158 29.11 15.44 -14.60
C ASN A 158 29.48 15.92 -13.21
N LEU A 159 30.19 17.05 -13.14
CA LEU A 159 30.61 17.67 -11.87
C LEU A 159 29.43 18.11 -10.98
N ILE A 160 28.29 18.40 -11.59
CA ILE A 160 27.05 18.82 -10.92
C ILE A 160 25.92 17.96 -11.51
N PRO A 161 25.47 16.91 -10.82
CA PRO A 161 24.36 16.07 -11.28
C PRO A 161 23.06 16.87 -11.39
N ASP A 162 22.29 16.61 -12.45
CA ASP A 162 20.98 17.27 -12.66
C ASP A 162 19.93 16.67 -11.71
N GLU A 163 19.47 17.49 -10.76
CA GLU A 163 18.40 17.09 -9.82
C GLU A 163 17.09 16.70 -10.52
N LYS A 164 16.86 17.15 -11.77
CA LYS A 164 15.69 16.76 -12.55
C LYS A 164 15.75 15.29 -12.95
N LEU A 165 16.94 14.74 -13.22
CA LEU A 165 17.11 13.33 -13.53
C LEU A 165 16.89 12.47 -12.28
N LEU A 166 17.36 12.91 -11.12
CA LEU A 166 17.08 12.25 -9.85
C LEU A 166 15.58 12.27 -9.53
N LYS A 167 14.92 13.42 -9.75
CA LYS A 167 13.47 13.51 -9.61
C LYS A 167 12.74 12.58 -10.59
N LYS A 168 13.15 12.54 -11.86
CA LYS A 168 12.58 11.62 -12.86
C LYS A 168 12.73 10.16 -12.43
N LEU A 169 13.90 9.77 -11.91
CA LEU A 169 14.14 8.43 -11.38
C LEU A 169 13.19 8.11 -10.22
N TRP A 170 13.00 9.06 -9.29
CA TRP A 170 12.05 8.92 -8.20
C TRP A 170 10.61 8.77 -8.71
N ASP A 171 10.18 9.65 -9.61
CA ASP A 171 8.83 9.62 -10.17
C ASP A 171 8.56 8.26 -10.88
N GLU A 172 9.52 7.71 -11.62
CA GLU A 172 9.39 6.38 -12.24
C GLU A 172 9.37 5.24 -11.21
N ALA A 173 10.12 5.35 -10.10
CA ALA A 173 10.10 4.37 -9.02
C ALA A 173 8.75 4.32 -8.28
N GLU A 174 8.08 5.47 -8.14
CA GLU A 174 6.79 5.58 -7.49
C GLU A 174 5.60 5.29 -8.43
N ARG A 175 5.81 5.19 -9.75
CA ARG A 175 4.72 4.99 -10.70
C ARG A 175 4.05 3.62 -10.59
N PHE A 176 4.79 2.58 -10.25
CA PHE A 176 4.21 1.24 -10.17
C PHE A 176 4.61 0.51 -8.90
N ARG A 177 3.73 -0.38 -8.45
CA ARG A 177 4.00 -1.22 -7.28
C ARG A 177 3.32 -2.58 -7.41
N VAL A 178 4.01 -3.63 -6.94
CA VAL A 178 3.40 -4.94 -6.77
C VAL A 178 2.95 -5.08 -5.31
N LEU A 179 1.66 -5.27 -5.11
CA LEU A 179 1.03 -5.39 -3.79
C LEU A 179 0.59 -6.83 -3.59
N ALA A 180 1.25 -7.56 -2.70
CA ALA A 180 0.90 -8.94 -2.40
C ALA A 180 0.10 -9.05 -1.09
N ALA A 181 -0.86 -9.97 -1.05
CA ALA A 181 -1.60 -10.27 0.16
C ALA A 181 -0.68 -10.86 1.25
N GLN A 182 0.31 -11.65 0.86
CA GLN A 182 1.18 -12.40 1.76
C GLN A 182 2.66 -12.10 1.52
N ARG A 183 3.47 -12.34 2.56
CA ARG A 183 4.92 -12.09 2.51
C ARG A 183 5.66 -13.21 1.80
N GLU A 184 5.33 -14.46 2.14
CA GLU A 184 6.01 -15.65 1.66
C GLU A 184 5.21 -16.39 0.58
N GLY A 185 5.88 -17.29 -0.14
CA GLY A 185 5.32 -18.07 -1.24
C GLY A 185 5.68 -17.52 -2.62
N ALA A 186 5.35 -18.26 -3.68
CA ALA A 186 5.73 -17.94 -5.06
C ALA A 186 5.22 -16.57 -5.53
N ASN A 187 4.04 -16.16 -5.07
CA ASN A 187 3.42 -14.85 -5.35
C ASN A 187 3.45 -13.94 -4.11
N GLY A 188 4.37 -14.18 -3.19
CA GLY A 188 4.60 -13.34 -2.01
C GLY A 188 5.63 -12.23 -2.28
N VAL A 189 5.65 -11.25 -1.39
CA VAL A 189 6.57 -10.10 -1.44
C VAL A 189 8.02 -10.53 -1.61
N THR A 190 8.46 -11.56 -0.85
CA THR A 190 9.85 -12.04 -0.85
C THR A 190 10.26 -12.56 -2.23
N ALA A 191 9.42 -13.37 -2.89
CA ALA A 191 9.73 -13.92 -4.21
C ALA A 191 9.75 -12.85 -5.30
N ILE A 192 8.80 -11.92 -5.25
CA ILE A 192 8.72 -10.83 -6.23
C ILE A 192 9.89 -9.85 -6.07
N ASN A 193 10.25 -9.49 -4.85
CA ASN A 193 11.40 -8.64 -4.61
C ASN A 193 12.69 -9.29 -5.10
N ARG A 194 12.92 -10.60 -4.88
CA ARG A 194 14.08 -11.31 -5.43
C ARG A 194 14.12 -11.26 -6.95
N LEU A 195 12.99 -11.47 -7.62
CA LEU A 195 12.89 -11.35 -9.07
C LEU A 195 13.27 -9.94 -9.54
N MET A 196 12.71 -8.91 -8.91
CA MET A 196 12.97 -7.52 -9.28
C MET A 196 14.43 -7.13 -9.01
N GLU A 197 14.99 -7.55 -7.88
CA GLU A 197 16.39 -7.36 -7.56
C GLU A 197 17.32 -8.00 -8.58
N SER A 198 17.04 -9.24 -9.03
CA SER A 198 17.86 -9.88 -10.06
C SER A 198 17.86 -9.11 -11.38
N ILE A 199 16.70 -8.59 -11.80
CA ILE A 199 16.57 -7.76 -13.01
C ILE A 199 17.40 -6.47 -12.89
N VAL A 200 17.31 -5.77 -11.76
CA VAL A 200 18.04 -4.50 -11.58
C VAL A 200 19.53 -4.75 -11.44
N ARG A 201 19.97 -5.77 -10.70
CA ARG A 201 21.39 -6.12 -10.55
C ARG A 201 22.03 -6.52 -11.88
N GLU A 202 21.35 -7.36 -12.67
CA GLU A 202 21.80 -7.73 -14.01
C GLU A 202 21.95 -6.48 -14.89
N HIS A 203 21.00 -5.56 -14.82
CA HIS A 203 21.02 -4.33 -15.61
C HIS A 203 22.20 -3.41 -15.26
N VAL A 204 22.48 -3.21 -13.96
CA VAL A 204 23.58 -2.34 -13.51
C VAL A 204 24.92 -3.06 -13.40
N GLY A 205 24.99 -4.35 -13.73
CA GLY A 205 26.24 -5.12 -13.78
C GLY A 205 26.88 -5.37 -12.41
N VAL A 206 26.09 -5.50 -11.33
CA VAL A 206 26.61 -5.79 -10.00
C VAL A 206 26.41 -7.25 -9.59
N GLU A 207 27.29 -7.73 -8.69
CA GLU A 207 27.24 -9.10 -8.19
C GLU A 207 25.95 -9.40 -7.41
N GLU A 208 25.52 -10.65 -7.46
CA GLU A 208 24.28 -11.11 -6.79
C GLU A 208 24.29 -10.87 -5.27
N ASN A 209 25.45 -10.92 -4.64
CA ASN A 209 25.63 -10.75 -3.19
C ASN A 209 25.74 -9.30 -2.74
N SER A 210 25.76 -8.32 -3.64
CA SER A 210 25.83 -6.91 -3.28
C SER A 210 24.60 -6.49 -2.49
N LEU A 211 24.79 -6.07 -1.23
CA LEU A 211 23.68 -5.66 -0.37
C LEU A 211 23.05 -4.34 -0.85
N PHE A 212 23.88 -3.39 -1.26
CA PHE A 212 23.44 -2.12 -1.83
C PHE A 212 23.99 -1.97 -3.24
N TYR A 213 23.14 -1.48 -4.14
CA TYR A 213 23.45 -1.27 -5.54
C TYR A 213 22.54 -0.17 -6.10
N PRO A 214 22.94 0.54 -7.15
CA PRO A 214 22.15 1.60 -7.75
C PRO A 214 20.77 1.10 -8.18
N GLY A 215 19.74 1.85 -7.86
CA GLY A 215 18.38 1.50 -8.24
C GLY A 215 17.70 0.46 -7.34
N ARG A 216 18.29 0.02 -6.22
CA ARG A 216 17.56 -0.78 -5.24
C ARG A 216 16.53 0.08 -4.54
N LEU A 217 15.25 -0.33 -4.58
CA LEU A 217 14.20 0.29 -3.74
C LEU A 217 14.24 -0.32 -2.34
N VAL A 218 14.18 0.54 -1.33
CA VAL A 218 14.26 0.16 0.08
C VAL A 218 13.10 0.76 0.84
N ILE A 219 12.45 -0.03 1.71
CA ILE A 219 11.47 0.44 2.69
C ILE A 219 12.03 0.33 4.10
N ILE A 220 11.91 1.41 4.87
CA ILE A 220 12.31 1.46 6.27
C ILE A 220 11.31 0.69 7.13
N ARG A 221 11.80 -0.13 8.07
CA ARG A 221 10.99 -0.98 8.95
C ARG A 221 10.94 -0.49 10.39
N LYS A 222 11.81 0.44 10.77
CA LYS A 222 11.93 0.92 12.13
C LYS A 222 12.06 2.43 12.19
N ASN A 223 11.23 3.07 13.00
CA ASN A 223 11.32 4.50 13.27
C ASN A 223 12.69 4.85 13.88
N THR A 224 13.36 5.82 13.30
CA THR A 224 14.65 6.32 13.78
C THR A 224 14.65 7.85 13.75
N PRO A 225 14.09 8.50 14.79
CA PRO A 225 13.91 9.97 14.82
C PRO A 225 15.21 10.76 14.65
N VAL A 226 16.34 10.22 15.12
CA VAL A 226 17.66 10.88 14.96
C VAL A 226 18.03 11.03 13.48
N LEU A 227 17.65 10.08 12.64
CA LEU A 227 17.82 10.15 11.19
C LEU A 227 16.60 10.75 10.49
N ASP A 228 15.57 11.11 11.24
CA ASP A 228 14.26 11.56 10.72
C ASP A 228 13.76 10.61 9.62
N VAL A 229 13.74 9.30 9.90
CA VAL A 229 13.15 8.25 9.07
C VAL A 229 12.18 7.41 9.87
N TYR A 230 11.14 6.98 9.20
CA TYR A 230 10.01 6.31 9.83
C TYR A 230 9.67 5.02 9.11
N ASN A 231 9.02 4.12 9.84
CA ASN A 231 8.50 2.89 9.25
C ASN A 231 7.53 3.20 8.12
N GLY A 232 7.79 2.63 6.95
CA GLY A 232 7.03 2.87 5.73
C GLY A 232 7.69 3.85 4.75
N ASP A 233 8.71 4.62 5.19
CA ASP A 233 9.47 5.46 4.26
C ASP A 233 10.12 4.60 3.18
N VAL A 234 9.96 4.99 1.93
CA VAL A 234 10.58 4.33 0.77
C VAL A 234 11.66 5.24 0.19
N GLY A 235 12.71 4.66 -0.32
CA GLY A 235 13.78 5.39 -1.01
C GLY A 235 14.49 4.54 -2.05
N ILE A 236 15.31 5.19 -2.87
CA ILE A 236 16.14 4.57 -3.91
C ILE A 236 17.60 4.63 -3.45
N VAL A 237 18.32 3.53 -3.58
CA VAL A 237 19.76 3.50 -3.40
C VAL A 237 20.42 4.15 -4.63
N ILE A 238 21.19 5.20 -4.39
CA ILE A 238 21.92 5.96 -5.42
C ILE A 238 23.39 6.09 -5.04
N PRO A 239 24.32 6.13 -6.01
CA PRO A 239 25.73 6.43 -5.75
C PRO A 239 25.90 7.85 -5.23
N GLN A 240 26.93 8.09 -4.41
CA GLN A 240 27.36 9.44 -4.02
C GLN A 240 28.11 10.09 -5.19
N ALA A 241 27.90 11.38 -5.41
CA ALA A 241 28.50 12.09 -6.54
C ALA A 241 30.03 12.25 -6.42
N ASP A 242 30.54 12.32 -5.18
CA ASP A 242 31.97 12.45 -4.87
C ASP A 242 32.69 11.09 -4.79
N ASP A 243 31.97 10.00 -4.52
CA ASP A 243 32.49 8.64 -4.46
C ASP A 243 31.45 7.62 -4.91
N PRO A 244 31.46 7.21 -6.20
CA PRO A 244 30.50 6.27 -6.74
C PRO A 244 30.54 4.85 -6.11
N THR A 245 31.57 4.54 -5.32
CA THR A 245 31.62 3.28 -4.56
C THR A 245 30.79 3.31 -3.27
N ARG A 246 30.34 4.48 -2.86
CA ARG A 246 29.47 4.72 -1.69
C ARG A 246 28.06 4.98 -2.16
N TYR A 247 27.11 4.63 -1.30
CA TYR A 247 25.69 4.76 -1.64
C TYR A 247 24.94 5.53 -0.55
N ASP A 248 23.95 6.30 -1.02
CA ASP A 248 22.93 6.91 -0.18
C ASP A 248 21.55 6.30 -0.50
N LEU A 249 20.67 6.27 0.48
CA LEU A 249 19.24 6.13 0.27
C LEU A 249 18.64 7.52 0.02
N TYR A 250 18.07 7.74 -1.15
CA TYR A 250 17.35 8.95 -1.51
C TYR A 250 15.85 8.76 -1.30
N ILE A 251 15.25 9.58 -0.43
CA ILE A 251 13.81 9.64 -0.17
C ILE A 251 13.27 10.89 -0.87
N GLY A 252 12.62 10.69 -2.03
CA GLY A 252 12.31 11.77 -2.95
C GLY A 252 11.30 12.77 -2.42
N ASP A 253 10.27 12.33 -1.69
CA ASP A 253 9.23 13.22 -1.13
C ASP A 253 9.78 14.29 -0.18
N ARG A 254 10.92 14.01 0.43
CA ARG A 254 11.61 14.90 1.37
C ARG A 254 12.95 15.42 0.86
N HIS A 255 13.32 15.09 -0.36
CA HIS A 255 14.64 15.40 -0.95
C HIS A 255 15.82 15.03 -0.02
N LYS A 256 15.71 13.89 0.67
CA LYS A 256 16.61 13.48 1.73
C LYS A 256 17.57 12.40 1.26
N ARG A 257 18.84 12.53 1.60
CA ARG A 257 19.88 11.52 1.36
C ARG A 257 20.42 11.01 2.70
N ILE A 258 20.56 9.70 2.82
CA ILE A 258 21.03 9.03 4.03
C ILE A 258 22.06 7.98 3.62
N PRO A 259 23.30 8.05 4.10
CA PRO A 259 24.29 7.02 3.84
C PRO A 259 23.76 5.63 4.22
N VAL A 260 23.85 4.66 3.30
CA VAL A 260 23.25 3.35 3.52
C VAL A 260 23.78 2.61 4.74
N GLY A 261 25.00 2.91 5.17
CA GLY A 261 25.59 2.36 6.40
C GLY A 261 24.92 2.82 7.70
N LEU A 262 24.07 3.87 7.65
CA LEU A 262 23.31 4.38 8.79
C LEU A 262 21.86 3.91 8.81
N LEU A 263 21.42 3.16 7.77
CA LEU A 263 20.03 2.75 7.67
C LEU A 263 19.64 1.81 8.81
N PRO A 264 18.47 2.03 9.42
CA PRO A 264 17.89 1.08 10.36
C PRO A 264 17.43 -0.21 9.64
N GLU A 265 16.69 -1.05 10.33
CA GLU A 265 16.06 -2.22 9.74
C GLU A 265 15.22 -1.83 8.51
N HIS A 266 15.47 -2.51 7.40
CA HIS A 266 14.86 -2.21 6.10
C HIS A 266 14.71 -3.47 5.25
N ASP A 267 13.82 -3.39 4.26
CA ASP A 267 13.57 -4.44 3.26
C ASP A 267 13.64 -3.85 1.84
N THR A 268 13.70 -4.72 0.83
CA THR A 268 13.50 -4.33 -0.58
C THR A 268 12.03 -3.98 -0.83
N ALA A 269 11.76 -2.99 -1.67
CA ALA A 269 10.45 -2.36 -1.82
C ALA A 269 9.87 -2.31 -3.25
N PHE A 270 10.32 -3.14 -4.18
CA PHE A 270 9.64 -3.27 -5.49
C PHE A 270 8.26 -3.91 -5.34
N ALA A 271 8.14 -4.84 -4.39
CA ALA A 271 6.87 -5.36 -3.92
C ALA A 271 6.75 -5.12 -2.41
N MET A 272 5.53 -4.90 -1.94
CA MET A 272 5.19 -4.78 -0.54
C MET A 272 3.85 -5.47 -0.24
N THR A 273 3.55 -5.67 1.03
CA THR A 273 2.22 -6.19 1.37
C THR A 273 1.16 -5.11 1.19
N ILE A 274 -0.08 -5.53 0.90
CA ILE A 274 -1.22 -4.60 0.83
C ILE A 274 -1.36 -3.81 2.13
N HIS A 275 -1.08 -4.40 3.29
CA HIS A 275 -1.05 -3.71 4.59
C HIS A 275 -0.02 -2.56 4.61
N GLN A 276 1.19 -2.80 4.10
CA GLN A 276 2.25 -1.79 4.07
C GLN A 276 1.96 -0.64 3.12
N SER A 277 1.10 -0.87 2.10
CA SER A 277 0.72 0.17 1.13
C SER A 277 -0.41 1.07 1.61
N GLN A 278 -0.98 0.85 2.81
CA GLN A 278 -1.99 1.76 3.37
C GLN A 278 -1.43 3.18 3.45
N GLY A 279 -2.24 4.17 3.11
CA GLY A 279 -1.79 5.57 2.97
C GLY A 279 -1.06 5.91 1.66
N SER A 280 -0.53 4.92 0.92
CA SER A 280 0.17 5.14 -0.35
C SER A 280 -0.74 5.00 -1.57
N GLN A 281 -0.30 5.53 -2.72
CA GLN A 281 -0.98 5.44 -4.00
C GLN A 281 0.04 5.34 -5.13
N PHE A 282 -0.30 4.61 -6.20
CA PHE A 282 0.57 4.40 -7.34
C PHE A 282 -0.23 4.53 -8.64
N GLU A 283 0.39 4.96 -9.72
CA GLU A 283 -0.29 5.00 -11.01
C GLU A 283 -0.72 3.59 -11.46
N HIS A 284 0.16 2.60 -11.32
CA HIS A 284 -0.03 1.23 -11.76
C HIS A 284 0.19 0.26 -10.60
N VAL A 285 -0.78 -0.61 -10.36
CA VAL A 285 -0.73 -1.58 -9.27
C VAL A 285 -1.01 -2.98 -9.78
N ALA A 286 -0.14 -3.92 -9.43
CA ALA A 286 -0.48 -5.34 -9.49
C ALA A 286 -0.90 -5.82 -8.10
N VAL A 287 -2.11 -6.35 -7.97
CA VAL A 287 -2.64 -6.92 -6.72
C VAL A 287 -2.54 -8.44 -6.81
N LEU A 288 -1.73 -9.04 -5.93
CA LEU A 288 -1.53 -10.49 -5.88
C LEU A 288 -2.32 -11.08 -4.71
N LEU A 289 -3.38 -11.81 -5.01
CA LEU A 289 -4.19 -12.52 -4.03
C LEU A 289 -3.55 -13.87 -3.67
N PRO A 290 -3.88 -14.48 -2.52
CA PRO A 290 -3.41 -15.81 -2.18
C PRO A 290 -3.83 -16.85 -3.23
N VAL A 291 -3.09 -17.95 -3.33
CA VAL A 291 -3.45 -19.07 -4.22
C VAL A 291 -4.58 -19.89 -3.60
N ALA A 292 -4.48 -20.18 -2.30
CA ALA A 292 -5.46 -20.94 -1.56
C ALA A 292 -6.65 -20.04 -1.16
N ASP A 293 -7.84 -20.48 -1.45
CA ASP A 293 -9.10 -19.77 -1.16
C ASP A 293 -9.49 -19.80 0.33
N ASP A 294 -9.00 -20.78 1.09
CA ASP A 294 -9.16 -20.87 2.55
C ASP A 294 -8.22 -19.93 3.32
N ASN A 295 -7.25 -19.30 2.65
CA ASN A 295 -6.35 -18.35 3.28
C ASN A 295 -7.14 -17.18 3.90
N PRO A 296 -6.92 -16.82 5.18
CA PRO A 296 -7.61 -15.71 5.84
C PRO A 296 -7.41 -14.34 5.16
N LEU A 297 -6.35 -14.20 4.37
CA LEU A 297 -6.07 -12.98 3.59
C LEU A 297 -6.93 -12.87 2.31
N CYS A 298 -7.69 -13.92 1.94
CA CYS A 298 -8.74 -13.81 0.95
C CYS A 298 -9.96 -13.15 1.61
N CYS A 299 -9.92 -11.83 1.78
CA CYS A 299 -11.01 -11.04 2.34
C CYS A 299 -11.22 -9.75 1.56
N ARG A 300 -12.46 -9.26 1.64
CA ARG A 300 -12.95 -8.10 0.90
C ARG A 300 -12.15 -6.84 1.17
N GLU A 301 -11.88 -6.58 2.43
CA GLU A 301 -11.17 -5.38 2.88
C GLU A 301 -9.75 -5.34 2.32
N LEU A 302 -9.06 -6.49 2.28
CA LEU A 302 -7.71 -6.57 1.73
C LEU A 302 -7.74 -6.36 0.21
N PHE A 303 -8.64 -7.02 -0.49
CA PHE A 303 -8.78 -6.89 -1.94
C PHE A 303 -9.16 -5.45 -2.33
N TYR A 304 -10.16 -4.88 -1.67
CA TYR A 304 -10.57 -3.49 -1.85
C TYR A 304 -9.40 -2.51 -1.60
N THR A 305 -8.68 -2.68 -0.47
CA THR A 305 -7.52 -1.83 -0.14
C THR A 305 -6.47 -1.90 -1.23
N GLY A 306 -6.11 -3.08 -1.72
CA GLY A 306 -5.13 -3.25 -2.78
C GLY A 306 -5.52 -2.56 -4.08
N VAL A 307 -6.76 -2.76 -4.53
CA VAL A 307 -7.28 -2.15 -5.77
C VAL A 307 -7.32 -0.62 -5.67
N THR A 308 -7.76 -0.08 -4.54
CA THR A 308 -7.87 1.37 -4.34
C THR A 308 -6.54 2.10 -4.19
N ARG A 309 -5.40 1.39 -4.20
CA ARG A 309 -4.06 2.01 -4.31
C ARG A 309 -3.74 2.45 -5.74
N ALA A 310 -4.45 1.91 -6.74
CA ALA A 310 -4.23 2.25 -8.15
C ALA A 310 -4.90 3.57 -8.52
N GLN A 311 -4.20 4.38 -9.34
CA GLN A 311 -4.76 5.62 -9.92
C GLN A 311 -5.14 5.44 -11.39
N LYS A 312 -4.34 4.68 -12.17
CA LYS A 312 -4.49 4.51 -13.63
C LYS A 312 -4.66 3.06 -14.05
N GLU A 313 -4.08 2.11 -13.32
CA GLU A 313 -4.17 0.71 -13.69
C GLU A 313 -4.17 -0.19 -12.45
N ALA A 314 -5.15 -1.10 -12.38
CA ALA A 314 -5.20 -2.18 -11.42
C ALA A 314 -5.18 -3.53 -12.16
N ALA A 315 -4.08 -4.28 -12.05
CA ALA A 315 -3.97 -5.65 -12.54
C ALA A 315 -4.10 -6.63 -11.36
N VAL A 316 -5.17 -7.41 -11.34
CA VAL A 316 -5.44 -8.39 -10.28
C VAL A 316 -4.99 -9.76 -10.72
N PHE A 317 -4.25 -10.44 -9.86
CA PHE A 317 -3.76 -11.79 -10.06
C PHE A 317 -4.25 -12.70 -8.94
N GLY A 318 -4.94 -13.77 -9.30
CA GLY A 318 -5.47 -14.73 -8.34
C GLY A 318 -5.95 -16.01 -9.01
N THR A 319 -6.30 -17.04 -8.23
CA THR A 319 -7.08 -18.16 -8.75
C THR A 319 -8.57 -17.75 -8.77
N PHE A 320 -9.38 -18.45 -9.55
CA PHE A 320 -10.82 -18.19 -9.57
C PHE A 320 -11.40 -18.19 -8.14
N LYS A 321 -11.11 -19.24 -7.38
CA LYS A 321 -11.60 -19.40 -6.01
C LYS A 321 -11.08 -18.34 -5.03
N SER A 322 -9.80 -17.94 -5.15
CA SER A 322 -9.24 -16.92 -4.27
C SER A 322 -9.82 -15.54 -4.54
N ILE A 323 -10.12 -15.21 -5.80
CA ILE A 323 -10.80 -13.98 -6.17
C ILE A 323 -12.23 -13.97 -5.62
N GLU A 324 -12.98 -15.05 -5.86
CA GLU A 324 -14.36 -15.21 -5.34
C GLU A 324 -14.39 -15.11 -3.81
N ALA A 325 -13.52 -15.84 -3.11
CA ALA A 325 -13.39 -15.77 -1.65
C ALA A 325 -13.03 -14.36 -1.18
N SER A 326 -12.13 -13.67 -1.90
CA SER A 326 -11.71 -12.30 -1.56
C SER A 326 -12.82 -11.25 -1.77
N VAL A 327 -13.83 -11.55 -2.57
CA VAL A 327 -15.00 -10.68 -2.72
C VAL A 327 -16.07 -10.97 -1.69
N LEU A 328 -16.32 -12.26 -1.40
CA LEU A 328 -17.43 -12.68 -0.54
C LEU A 328 -17.12 -12.63 0.95
N ARG A 329 -15.88 -12.97 1.34
CA ARG A 329 -15.49 -13.05 2.74
C ARG A 329 -15.19 -11.66 3.30
N THR A 330 -15.83 -11.31 4.40
CA THR A 330 -15.51 -10.13 5.20
C THR A 330 -14.67 -10.53 6.43
N THR A 331 -13.85 -9.61 6.91
CA THR A 331 -13.05 -9.86 8.12
C THR A 331 -13.92 -9.60 9.35
N GLU A 332 -14.30 -10.67 10.06
CA GLU A 332 -14.94 -10.54 11.36
C GLU A 332 -13.87 -10.30 12.43
N ARG A 333 -13.95 -9.17 13.13
CA ARG A 333 -13.09 -8.85 14.27
C ARG A 333 -13.95 -8.64 15.49
N ALA A 334 -13.98 -9.62 16.36
CA ALA A 334 -14.65 -9.52 17.64
C ALA A 334 -13.97 -8.45 18.52
N SER A 335 -14.60 -7.28 18.68
CA SER A 335 -14.12 -6.22 19.56
C SER A 335 -15.01 -6.03 20.78
N GLY A 336 -16.27 -6.42 20.69
CA GLY A 336 -17.32 -6.12 21.67
C GLY A 336 -17.58 -4.60 21.83
N LEU A 337 -16.96 -3.74 20.98
CA LEU A 337 -17.14 -2.29 21.07
C LEU A 337 -18.54 -1.89 20.61
N ALA A 338 -19.00 -2.43 19.49
CA ALA A 338 -20.34 -2.16 18.96
C ALA A 338 -21.43 -2.54 19.97
N ASP A 339 -21.31 -3.71 20.61
CA ASP A 339 -22.28 -4.18 21.61
C ASP A 339 -22.31 -3.29 22.86
N ARG A 340 -21.14 -2.90 23.34
CA ARG A 340 -21.03 -1.97 24.49
C ARG A 340 -21.61 -0.58 24.19
N LEU A 341 -21.43 -0.09 22.97
CA LEU A 341 -21.99 1.19 22.54
C LEU A 341 -23.51 1.14 22.41
N ARG A 342 -24.08 -0.03 22.09
CA ARG A 342 -25.52 -0.26 22.07
C ARG A 342 -26.13 -0.45 23.48
N GLY A 343 -25.32 -0.51 24.53
CA GLY A 343 -25.78 -0.70 25.91
C GLY A 343 -26.09 -2.16 26.25
N GLN A 344 -25.53 -3.12 25.52
CA GLN A 344 -25.63 -4.56 25.80
C GLN A 344 -24.41 -5.09 26.56
#